data_9e4f3513bca75a5924fd3c3e4c5b21e3
#
_entry.id   9e4f3513bca75a5924fd3c3e4c5b21e3
#
_cell.length_a   1.000
_cell.length_b   1.000
_cell.length_c   1.000
_cell.angle_alpha   90.00
_cell.angle_beta   90.00
_cell.angle_gamma   90.00
#
_symmetry.space_group_name_H-M   'P 1'
#
loop_
_entity.id
_entity.type
_entity.pdbx_description
1 polymer ?
#
loop_
_entity_poly.entity_id
_entity_poly.type
_entity_poly.pdbx_seq_one_letter_code
_entity_poly.pdbx_strand_id
1 'polypeptide(L)'
;MKGVVFLGDRKLELREFPDPTPGARDVILEIKASGMCGSDLHNYRAAPQPAGAVTGGIKREAGMIAGHEPCGIVAAVGAGVTETEARIGQRVMDHHYDGCGNCKHCRGGWTQMCLEGPVVYGSGGHGGHAKYMKVPVSTLVPLP
;
A
#
# COMPACT_ATOMS: atom_id res chain seq x y z
N MET A 1 -4.03 7.03 -14.19
CA MET A 1 -2.73 7.47 -13.59
C MET A 1 -1.59 6.54 -13.98
N LYS A 2 -0.34 7.03 -13.95
CA LYS A 2 0.84 6.17 -14.12
C LYS A 2 1.32 5.63 -12.79
N GLY A 3 1.84 4.38 -12.81
CA GLY A 3 2.45 3.74 -11.65
C GLY A 3 3.65 2.89 -12.06
N VAL A 4 4.64 2.76 -11.16
CA VAL A 4 5.85 1.97 -11.39
C VAL A 4 5.62 0.53 -10.96
N VAL A 5 5.91 -0.43 -11.83
CA VAL A 5 5.84 -1.87 -11.56
C VAL A 5 7.25 -2.46 -11.66
N PHE A 6 7.67 -3.20 -10.63
CA PHE A 6 8.91 -3.98 -10.70
C PHE A 6 8.64 -5.32 -11.37
N LEU A 7 9.38 -5.60 -12.43
CA LEU A 7 9.26 -6.84 -13.21
C LEU A 7 10.28 -7.91 -12.78
N GLY A 8 11.22 -7.56 -11.91
CA GLY A 8 12.38 -8.38 -11.59
C GLY A 8 13.48 -8.24 -12.64
N ASP A 9 14.61 -8.96 -12.45
CA ASP A 9 15.78 -8.93 -13.34
C ASP A 9 16.26 -7.51 -13.69
N ARG A 10 16.20 -6.58 -12.73
CA ARG A 10 16.54 -5.15 -12.88
C ARG A 10 15.69 -4.42 -13.93
N LYS A 11 14.46 -4.87 -14.12
CA LYS A 11 13.49 -4.23 -15.03
C LYS A 11 12.36 -3.59 -14.25
N LEU A 12 11.92 -2.44 -14.69
CA LEU A 12 10.71 -1.77 -14.25
C LEU A 12 9.92 -1.27 -15.45
N GLU A 13 8.63 -1.07 -15.23
CA GLU A 13 7.71 -0.55 -16.23
C GLU A 13 6.91 0.60 -15.62
N LEU A 14 6.75 1.67 -16.38
CA LEU A 14 5.79 2.73 -16.09
C LEU A 14 4.49 2.38 -16.81
N ARG A 15 3.48 1.91 -16.06
CA ARG A 15 2.23 1.39 -16.60
C ARG A 15 1.06 2.32 -16.28
N GLU A 16 0.07 2.35 -17.19
CA GLU A 16 -1.20 3.05 -16.95
C GLU A 16 -2.14 2.22 -16.07
N PHE A 17 -2.76 2.88 -15.11
CA PHE A 17 -3.78 2.34 -14.22
C PHE A 17 -4.97 3.30 -14.17
N PRO A 18 -6.19 2.82 -13.91
CA PRO A 18 -7.30 3.70 -13.59
C PRO A 18 -7.00 4.49 -12.31
N ASP A 19 -7.51 5.69 -12.19
CA ASP A 19 -7.46 6.42 -10.93
C ASP A 19 -8.33 5.67 -9.90
N PRO A 20 -7.83 5.47 -8.67
CA PRO A 20 -8.56 4.69 -7.67
C PRO A 20 -9.77 5.46 -7.14
N THR A 21 -10.83 4.71 -6.82
CA THR A 21 -12.01 5.22 -6.11
C THR A 21 -12.07 4.58 -4.70
N PRO A 22 -12.44 5.34 -3.65
CA PRO A 22 -12.48 4.79 -2.31
C PRO A 22 -13.69 3.86 -2.13
N GLY A 23 -13.49 2.70 -1.49
CA GLY A 23 -14.55 1.91 -0.88
C GLY A 23 -15.05 2.58 0.41
N ALA A 24 -16.02 1.98 1.08
CA ALA A 24 -16.69 2.59 2.24
C ALA A 24 -15.71 3.00 3.37
N ARG A 25 -14.67 2.19 3.62
CA ARG A 25 -13.67 2.41 4.68
C ARG A 25 -12.28 2.75 4.13
N ASP A 26 -12.19 3.11 2.84
CA ASP A 26 -10.93 3.47 2.21
C ASP A 26 -10.74 4.99 2.15
N VAL A 27 -9.50 5.36 1.97
CA VAL A 27 -9.08 6.72 1.60
C VAL A 27 -8.23 6.67 0.35
N ILE A 28 -8.23 7.76 -0.41
CA ILE A 28 -7.31 7.99 -1.52
C ILE A 28 -6.27 9.01 -1.06
N LEU A 29 -5.02 8.63 -1.16
CA LEU A 29 -3.89 9.52 -0.92
C LEU A 29 -3.39 10.09 -2.24
N GLU A 30 -3.25 11.39 -2.35
CA GLU A 30 -2.39 12.02 -3.34
C GLU A 30 -0.95 11.95 -2.83
N ILE A 31 -0.15 11.08 -3.43
CA ILE A 31 1.22 10.81 -2.97
C ILE A 31 2.12 12.03 -3.23
N LYS A 32 2.82 12.46 -2.21
CA LYS A 32 3.77 13.58 -2.28
C LYS A 32 5.22 13.11 -2.22
N ALA A 33 5.46 11.98 -1.53
CA ALA A 33 6.75 11.29 -1.55
C ALA A 33 6.53 9.79 -1.30
N SER A 34 7.39 8.98 -1.89
CA SER A 34 7.44 7.53 -1.66
C SER A 34 8.89 7.11 -1.56
N GLY A 35 9.28 6.61 -0.40
CA GLY A 35 10.63 6.15 -0.12
C GLY A 35 10.97 4.87 -0.90
N MET A 36 12.26 4.63 -1.06
CA MET A 36 12.80 3.35 -1.54
C MET A 36 13.68 2.74 -0.45
N CYS A 37 13.34 1.54 -0.02
CA CYS A 37 14.15 0.80 0.95
C CYS A 37 14.90 -0.37 0.31
N GLY A 38 15.64 -1.14 1.12
CA GLY A 38 16.38 -2.30 0.66
C GLY A 38 15.52 -3.40 0.05
N SER A 39 14.26 -3.55 0.49
CA SER A 39 13.33 -4.55 -0.05
C SER A 39 12.85 -4.18 -1.48
N ASP A 40 12.73 -2.90 -1.81
CA ASP A 40 12.45 -2.46 -3.19
C ASP A 40 13.60 -2.85 -4.12
N LEU A 41 14.84 -2.62 -3.69
CA LEU A 41 16.02 -3.05 -4.43
C LEU A 41 16.11 -4.56 -4.56
N HIS A 42 15.72 -5.30 -3.52
CA HIS A 42 15.63 -6.75 -3.58
C HIS A 42 14.61 -7.20 -4.65
N ASN A 43 13.39 -6.66 -4.61
CA ASN A 43 12.35 -6.96 -5.57
C ASN A 43 12.73 -6.59 -7.02
N TYR A 44 13.38 -5.44 -7.19
CA TYR A 44 13.88 -5.00 -8.49
C TYR A 44 14.94 -5.95 -9.07
N ARG A 45 15.83 -6.49 -8.20
CA ARG A 45 16.95 -7.36 -8.61
C ARG A 45 16.59 -8.84 -8.68
N ALA A 46 15.59 -9.28 -7.92
CA ALA A 46 15.18 -10.68 -7.86
C ALA A 46 14.69 -11.18 -9.23
N ALA A 47 14.78 -12.48 -9.45
CA ALA A 47 14.12 -13.11 -10.59
C ALA A 47 12.60 -12.84 -10.54
N PRO A 48 11.93 -12.72 -11.70
CA PRO A 48 10.50 -12.54 -11.76
C PRO A 48 9.76 -13.62 -10.95
N GLN A 49 8.84 -13.23 -10.10
CA GLN A 49 8.05 -14.14 -9.29
C GLN A 49 6.71 -14.41 -9.97
N PRO A 50 6.22 -15.67 -9.98
CA PRO A 50 4.89 -15.96 -10.49
C PRO A 50 3.82 -15.26 -9.65
N ALA A 51 2.70 -14.90 -10.29
CA ALA A 51 1.53 -14.37 -9.60
C ALA A 51 1.05 -15.33 -8.51
N GLY A 52 0.71 -14.81 -7.35
CA GLY A 52 0.27 -15.60 -6.20
C GLY A 52 1.41 -16.25 -5.41
N ALA A 53 2.68 -16.01 -5.75
CA ALA A 53 3.80 -16.49 -4.96
C ALA A 53 3.73 -15.96 -3.52
N VAL A 54 3.96 -16.84 -2.54
CA VAL A 54 4.04 -16.47 -1.13
C VAL A 54 5.48 -16.49 -0.68
N THR A 55 5.99 -15.36 -0.23
CA THR A 55 7.35 -15.24 0.30
C THR A 55 7.29 -14.59 1.68
N GLY A 56 7.81 -15.27 2.69
CA GLY A 56 7.77 -14.77 4.07
C GLY A 56 6.35 -14.55 4.61
N GLY A 57 5.36 -15.35 4.16
CA GLY A 57 3.95 -15.21 4.55
C GLY A 57 3.19 -14.11 3.82
N ILE A 58 3.83 -13.38 2.91
CA ILE A 58 3.23 -12.31 2.12
C ILE A 58 2.87 -12.84 0.75
N LYS A 59 1.59 -12.76 0.39
CA LYS A 59 1.12 -13.07 -0.96
C LYS A 59 1.48 -11.92 -1.90
N ARG A 60 2.20 -12.24 -2.97
CA ARG A 60 2.57 -11.28 -4.01
C ARG A 60 1.60 -11.37 -5.19
N GLU A 61 1.14 -10.23 -5.65
CA GLU A 61 0.32 -10.15 -6.84
C GLU A 61 1.13 -9.56 -8.00
N ALA A 62 0.96 -10.14 -9.20
CA ALA A 62 1.66 -9.63 -10.38
C ALA A 62 1.11 -8.26 -10.80
N GLY A 63 2.01 -7.39 -11.25
CA GLY A 63 1.63 -6.10 -11.82
C GLY A 63 1.16 -5.07 -10.80
N MET A 64 1.44 -5.27 -9.51
CA MET A 64 1.17 -4.25 -8.49
C MET A 64 2.09 -3.05 -8.65
N ILE A 65 1.56 -1.86 -8.38
CA ILE A 65 2.35 -0.65 -8.24
C ILE A 65 3.27 -0.83 -7.03
N ALA A 66 4.55 -0.59 -7.21
CA ALA A 66 5.56 -0.69 -6.16
C ALA A 66 5.50 0.49 -5.16
N GLY A 67 6.36 0.45 -4.13
CA GLY A 67 6.50 1.50 -3.13
C GLY A 67 5.64 1.27 -1.90
N HIS A 68 6.28 1.07 -0.75
CA HIS A 68 5.64 0.75 0.53
C HIS A 68 5.99 1.74 1.66
N GLU A 69 6.66 2.84 1.33
CA GLU A 69 6.97 3.94 2.25
C GLU A 69 6.34 5.26 1.75
N PRO A 70 5.01 5.29 1.52
CA PRO A 70 4.35 6.46 0.97
C PRO A 70 3.98 7.47 2.05
N CYS A 71 4.05 8.74 1.70
CA CYS A 71 3.35 9.81 2.39
C CYS A 71 2.66 10.74 1.40
N GLY A 72 1.59 11.36 1.84
CA GLY A 72 0.78 12.18 0.96
C GLY A 72 -0.30 12.97 1.69
N ILE A 73 -1.26 13.40 0.92
CA ILE A 73 -2.42 14.16 1.38
C ILE A 73 -3.68 13.36 1.08
N VAL A 74 -4.59 13.29 2.04
CA VAL A 74 -5.91 12.67 1.82
C VAL A 74 -6.66 13.47 0.74
N ALA A 75 -6.89 12.84 -0.41
CA ALA A 75 -7.58 13.44 -1.56
C ALA A 75 -9.07 13.08 -1.62
N ALA A 76 -9.44 11.89 -1.13
CA ALA A 76 -10.83 11.46 -1.02
C ALA A 76 -10.99 10.49 0.14
N VAL A 77 -12.20 10.40 0.68
CA VAL A 77 -12.59 9.48 1.76
C VAL A 77 -13.84 8.70 1.38
N GLY A 78 -13.92 7.45 1.82
CA GLY A 78 -15.11 6.62 1.66
C GLY A 78 -16.26 7.05 2.57
N ALA A 79 -17.49 6.69 2.21
CA ALA A 79 -18.69 7.12 2.93
C ALA A 79 -18.77 6.66 4.39
N GLY A 80 -18.03 5.63 4.78
CA GLY A 80 -17.96 5.13 6.14
C GLY A 80 -16.76 5.64 6.94
N VAL A 81 -15.97 6.56 6.40
CA VAL A 81 -14.83 7.21 7.09
C VAL A 81 -15.34 8.47 7.79
N THR A 82 -15.07 8.58 9.09
CA THR A 82 -15.45 9.75 9.88
C THR A 82 -14.37 10.84 9.82
N GLU A 83 -14.73 12.10 10.08
CA GLU A 83 -13.79 13.21 10.11
C GLU A 83 -12.72 13.08 11.20
N THR A 84 -13.01 12.31 12.25
CA THR A 84 -12.03 12.01 13.31
C THR A 84 -10.97 11.00 12.88
N GLU A 85 -11.28 10.16 11.89
CA GLU A 85 -10.35 9.16 11.35
C GLU A 85 -9.49 9.74 10.23
N ALA A 86 -10.10 10.46 9.29
CA ALA A 86 -9.38 11.12 8.21
C ALA A 86 -10.17 12.29 7.63
N ARG A 87 -9.46 13.35 7.24
CA ARG A 87 -10.03 14.56 6.58
C ARG A 87 -9.32 14.85 5.28
N ILE A 88 -10.08 15.27 4.26
CA ILE A 88 -9.51 15.76 3.00
C ILE A 88 -8.52 16.90 3.32
N GLY A 89 -7.35 16.86 2.68
CA GLY A 89 -6.27 17.81 2.93
C GLY A 89 -5.33 17.44 4.08
N GLN A 90 -5.64 16.41 4.87
CA GLN A 90 -4.78 15.95 5.96
C GLN A 90 -3.50 15.32 5.43
N ARG A 91 -2.36 15.66 6.04
CA ARG A 91 -1.07 15.02 5.76
C ARG A 91 -0.96 13.71 6.52
N VAL A 92 -0.59 12.64 5.83
CA VAL A 92 -0.50 11.31 6.39
C VAL A 92 0.63 10.51 5.76
N MET A 93 1.12 9.51 6.46
CA MET A 93 1.80 8.36 5.89
C MET A 93 0.90 7.12 5.97
N ASP A 94 1.18 6.12 5.16
CA ASP A 94 0.52 4.83 5.23
C ASP A 94 1.42 3.80 5.92
N HIS A 95 0.87 3.11 6.92
CA HIS A 95 1.47 1.89 7.46
C HIS A 95 1.13 0.73 6.52
N HIS A 96 2.08 0.32 5.72
CA HIS A 96 1.88 -0.55 4.56
C HIS A 96 1.42 -1.99 4.85
N TYR A 97 1.12 -2.35 6.10
CA TYR A 97 0.54 -3.64 6.49
C TYR A 97 -0.92 -3.49 6.89
N ASP A 98 -1.83 -4.05 6.09
CA ASP A 98 -3.23 -4.16 6.44
C ASP A 98 -3.53 -5.58 6.91
N GLY A 99 -3.87 -5.72 8.19
CA GLY A 99 -4.20 -7.00 8.83
C GLY A 99 -5.69 -7.21 8.94
N CYS A 100 -6.12 -8.41 9.37
CA CYS A 100 -7.55 -8.76 9.50
C CYS A 100 -8.29 -7.98 10.60
N GLY A 101 -7.58 -7.23 11.47
CA GLY A 101 -8.16 -6.46 12.58
C GLY A 101 -8.66 -7.30 13.77
N ASN A 102 -8.84 -8.62 13.61
CA ASN A 102 -9.53 -9.47 14.59
C ASN A 102 -8.61 -10.43 15.35
N CYS A 103 -7.50 -10.89 14.76
CA CYS A 103 -6.59 -11.82 15.42
C CYS A 103 -5.82 -11.14 16.57
N LYS A 104 -5.22 -11.95 17.44
CA LYS A 104 -4.50 -11.45 18.63
C LYS A 104 -3.39 -10.45 18.28
N HIS A 105 -2.70 -10.63 17.15
CA HIS A 105 -1.63 -9.74 16.72
C HIS A 105 -2.19 -8.40 16.23
N CYS A 106 -3.21 -8.40 15.36
CA CYS A 106 -3.84 -7.17 14.87
C CYS A 106 -4.45 -6.36 16.02
N ARG A 107 -5.14 -7.02 16.97
CA ARG A 107 -5.70 -6.35 18.16
C ARG A 107 -4.65 -5.80 19.10
N GLY A 108 -3.43 -6.35 19.07
CA GLY A 108 -2.27 -5.83 19.78
C GLY A 108 -1.45 -4.78 19.02
N GLY A 109 -1.91 -4.35 17.81
CA GLY A 109 -1.21 -3.36 16.98
C GLY A 109 -0.10 -3.94 16.08
N TRP A 110 0.02 -5.28 16.01
CA TRP A 110 1.04 -5.97 15.22
C TRP A 110 0.46 -6.52 13.92
N THR A 111 -0.07 -5.64 13.07
CA THR A 111 -0.77 -6.03 11.83
C THR A 111 0.14 -6.77 10.85
N GLN A 112 1.44 -6.48 10.83
CA GLN A 112 2.44 -7.20 10.04
C GLN A 112 2.58 -8.69 10.43
N MET A 113 2.12 -9.07 11.63
CA MET A 113 2.10 -10.44 12.13
C MET A 113 0.70 -11.07 12.08
N CYS A 114 -0.18 -10.56 11.22
CA CYS A 114 -1.54 -11.06 11.08
C CYS A 114 -1.55 -12.56 10.81
N LEU A 115 -2.37 -13.32 11.58
CA LEU A 115 -2.47 -14.78 11.45
C LEU A 115 -3.17 -15.21 10.15
N GLU A 116 -4.01 -14.33 9.59
CA GLU A 116 -4.72 -14.57 8.31
C GLU A 116 -3.88 -14.15 7.08
N GLY A 117 -2.65 -13.66 7.32
CA GLY A 117 -1.80 -13.06 6.30
C GLY A 117 -2.17 -11.59 6.04
N PRO A 118 -1.24 -10.65 6.23
CA PRO A 118 -1.51 -9.24 5.93
C PRO A 118 -1.49 -8.97 4.43
N VAL A 119 -2.28 -8.00 3.97
CA VAL A 119 -1.99 -7.33 2.70
C VAL A 119 -0.81 -6.40 2.92
N VAL A 120 0.17 -6.46 2.03
CA VAL A 120 1.35 -5.58 2.07
C VAL A 120 1.32 -4.71 0.83
N TYR A 121 1.07 -3.41 1.03
CA TYR A 121 1.03 -2.46 -0.09
C TYR A 121 2.42 -2.32 -0.73
N GLY A 122 2.44 -2.19 -2.05
CA GLY A 122 3.66 -2.24 -2.85
C GLY A 122 4.08 -3.65 -3.30
N SER A 123 3.38 -4.72 -2.82
CA SER A 123 3.64 -6.10 -3.25
C SER A 123 2.39 -6.98 -3.32
N GLY A 124 1.55 -7.00 -2.30
CA GLY A 124 0.26 -7.70 -2.25
C GLY A 124 -0.93 -6.79 -2.57
N GLY A 125 -0.71 -5.49 -2.62
CA GLY A 125 -1.64 -4.45 -3.04
C GLY A 125 -0.89 -3.32 -3.72
N HIS A 126 -1.59 -2.42 -4.41
CA HIS A 126 -0.97 -1.27 -5.07
C HIS A 126 -0.31 -0.34 -4.04
N GLY A 127 0.95 0.02 -4.29
CA GLY A 127 1.76 0.90 -3.45
C GLY A 127 1.82 2.36 -3.92
N GLY A 128 2.75 3.11 -3.34
CA GLY A 128 2.86 4.55 -3.45
C GLY A 128 3.72 5.09 -4.60
N HIS A 129 4.32 4.24 -5.45
CA HIS A 129 5.06 4.74 -6.62
C HIS A 129 4.10 5.10 -7.77
N ALA A 130 3.09 5.92 -7.47
CA ALA A 130 2.08 6.45 -8.37
C ALA A 130 1.56 7.80 -7.87
N LYS A 131 0.70 8.46 -8.66
CA LYS A 131 0.08 9.73 -8.24
C LYS A 131 -0.89 9.54 -7.08
N TYR A 132 -1.69 8.48 -7.12
CA TYR A 132 -2.68 8.17 -6.11
C TYR A 132 -2.49 6.76 -5.56
N MET A 133 -2.85 6.57 -4.30
CA MET A 133 -2.87 5.27 -3.63
C MET A 133 -4.15 5.12 -2.83
N LYS A 134 -4.80 3.95 -2.93
CA LYS A 134 -5.96 3.59 -2.13
C LYS A 134 -5.55 2.69 -0.97
N VAL A 135 -5.92 3.07 0.25
CA VAL A 135 -5.63 2.31 1.48
C VAL A 135 -6.83 2.35 2.43
N PRO A 136 -7.00 1.38 3.34
CA PRO A 136 -7.96 1.47 4.42
C PRO A 136 -7.61 2.62 5.37
N VAL A 137 -8.62 3.28 5.94
CA VAL A 137 -8.40 4.36 6.91
C VAL A 137 -7.61 3.91 8.14
N SER A 138 -7.68 2.61 8.48
CA SER A 138 -6.97 2.01 9.62
C SER A 138 -5.45 1.99 9.50
N THR A 139 -4.91 2.14 8.29
CA THR A 139 -3.46 2.14 8.05
C THR A 139 -2.85 3.54 8.09
N LEU A 140 -3.67 4.59 8.19
CA LEU A 140 -3.18 5.97 8.18
C LEU A 140 -2.48 6.34 9.48
N VAL A 141 -1.34 7.01 9.33
CA VAL A 141 -0.62 7.65 10.43
C VAL A 141 -0.56 9.15 10.16
N PRO A 142 -1.22 9.99 10.97
CA PRO A 142 -1.19 11.43 10.80
C PRO A 142 0.22 11.99 10.91
N LEU A 143 0.53 12.96 10.04
CA LEU A 143 1.77 13.74 10.08
C LEU A 143 1.49 15.16 10.61
N PRO A 144 2.44 15.77 11.33
CA PRO A 144 2.32 17.14 11.81
C PRO A 144 2.24 18.17 10.68
#